data_c7fb686ea5dda80b4df082aef4c6ce78
#
_entry.id   c7fb686ea5dda80b4df082aef4c6ce78
#
_cell.length_a   1.000
_cell.length_b   1.000
_cell.length_c   1.000
_cell.angle_alpha   90.00
_cell.angle_beta   90.00
_cell.angle_gamma   90.00
#
_symmetry.space_group_name_H-M   'P 1'
#
loop_
_entity.id
_entity.type
_entity.pdbx_description
1 polymer ?
#
loop_
_entity_poly.entity_id
_entity_poly.type
_entity_poly.pdbx_seq_one_letter_code
_entity_poly.pdbx_strand_id
1 'polypeptide(L)'
;MNKSQDKIKWYMLSFMCFSTLWAFGNVLNGFIYFNGTQVIFSWILMFALYFVPYALMVGELGSAFKNSGGGVSSWIHETTGAKAAYYAGWTYWACHVTYIASKGSGGLKALSWMVFQNAEKYASFNTKAVQLVTFAVLLFFCWVASRGLNPLKKMATLAGTSMFVMSILYILLMFAAPAINPNGGYLSVDFSMKNLIPHFDWKYFSSLSILVFAVGGCEKISPYVNKVEDPAKGFPKSMIFAAIMVIVCAIFGTIAMGMMFDPVLIEENFDSYNANGSYWAFQKLGQYYHVGDTFLIIYALCNVISQFSVLVLSID
;
A
#
# COMPACT_ATOMS: atom_id res chain seq x y z
N MET A 1 13.51 -37.15 1.18
CA MET A 1 14.27 -36.05 0.54
C MET A 1 13.78 -34.74 1.10
N ASN A 2 14.51 -34.17 2.05
CA ASN A 2 14.24 -32.81 2.56
C ASN A 2 14.51 -31.83 1.44
N LYS A 3 13.45 -31.33 0.75
CA LYS A 3 13.58 -30.11 -0.04
C LYS A 3 13.91 -29.01 0.96
N SER A 4 15.14 -28.54 0.97
CA SER A 4 15.49 -27.30 1.67
C SER A 4 14.48 -26.26 1.19
N GLN A 5 13.58 -25.83 2.07
CA GLN A 5 12.69 -24.72 1.74
C GLN A 5 13.60 -23.54 1.40
N ASP A 6 13.54 -23.06 0.16
CA ASP A 6 14.31 -21.89 -0.26
C ASP A 6 14.00 -20.74 0.68
N LYS A 7 14.98 -20.36 1.49
CA LYS A 7 14.84 -19.27 2.45
C LYS A 7 14.56 -17.95 1.72
N ILE A 8 13.86 -17.05 2.39
CA ILE A 8 13.50 -15.74 1.85
C ILE A 8 14.73 -14.84 1.96
N LYS A 9 15.15 -14.26 0.87
CA LYS A 9 16.20 -13.23 0.84
C LYS A 9 15.67 -11.90 1.36
N TRP A 10 16.51 -11.12 2.04
CA TRP A 10 16.11 -9.86 2.65
C TRP A 10 15.41 -8.89 1.68
N TYR A 11 15.87 -8.77 0.44
CA TYR A 11 15.25 -7.89 -0.56
C TYR A 11 13.87 -8.40 -1.01
N MET A 12 13.65 -9.71 -1.11
CA MET A 12 12.33 -10.27 -1.38
C MET A 12 11.36 -9.95 -0.23
N LEU A 13 11.85 -10.07 1.00
CA LEU A 13 11.07 -9.71 2.19
C LEU A 13 10.73 -8.22 2.21
N SER A 14 11.64 -7.34 1.75
CA SER A 14 11.37 -5.91 1.61
C SER A 14 10.21 -5.62 0.66
N PHE A 15 10.15 -6.27 -0.50
CA PHE A 15 9.03 -6.12 -1.43
C PHE A 15 7.74 -6.76 -0.91
N MET A 16 7.83 -7.89 -0.20
CA MET A 16 6.66 -8.45 0.51
C MET A 16 6.14 -7.46 1.55
N CYS A 17 7.01 -6.87 2.36
CA CYS A 17 6.66 -5.84 3.32
C CYS A 17 6.07 -4.61 2.62
N PHE A 18 6.71 -4.10 1.58
CA PHE A 18 6.21 -2.98 0.81
C PHE A 18 4.79 -3.23 0.27
N SER A 19 4.48 -4.44 -0.20
CA SER A 19 3.13 -4.78 -0.68
C SER A 19 2.06 -4.73 0.41
N THR A 20 2.43 -4.95 1.67
CA THR A 20 1.50 -4.85 2.81
C THR A 20 1.35 -3.43 3.34
N LEU A 21 2.38 -2.61 3.17
CA LEU A 21 2.45 -1.23 3.64
C LEU A 21 1.84 -0.24 2.64
N TRP A 22 2.13 -0.42 1.36
CA TRP A 22 1.96 0.64 0.38
C TRP A 22 1.15 0.19 -0.83
N ALA A 23 0.15 0.99 -1.13
CA ALA A 23 -0.52 1.03 -2.42
C ALA A 23 -0.39 2.44 -2.98
N PHE A 24 -0.31 2.57 -4.31
CA PHE A 24 -0.21 3.90 -4.95
C PHE A 24 -1.34 4.84 -4.53
N GLY A 25 -2.56 4.30 -4.32
CA GLY A 25 -3.69 5.07 -3.79
C GLY A 25 -3.45 5.77 -2.45
N ASN A 26 -2.46 5.35 -1.65
CA ASN A 26 -2.14 5.99 -0.37
C ASN A 26 -1.61 7.42 -0.57
N VAL A 27 -0.90 7.69 -1.68
CA VAL A 27 -0.48 9.05 -2.05
C VAL A 27 -1.69 9.94 -2.25
N LEU A 28 -2.64 9.45 -3.02
CA LEU A 28 -3.86 10.18 -3.32
C LEU A 28 -4.72 10.40 -2.07
N ASN A 29 -4.87 9.39 -1.22
CA ASN A 29 -5.60 9.55 0.05
C ASN A 29 -4.98 10.66 0.91
N GLY A 30 -3.64 10.67 1.06
CA GLY A 30 -2.95 11.77 1.73
C GLY A 30 -3.26 13.12 1.08
N PHE A 31 -3.16 13.19 -0.23
CA PHE A 31 -3.38 14.41 -1.01
C PHE A 31 -4.82 14.95 -0.85
N ILE A 32 -5.82 14.08 -0.86
CA ILE A 32 -7.25 14.43 -0.71
C ILE A 32 -7.56 14.94 0.71
N TYR A 33 -7.10 14.23 1.73
CA TYR A 33 -7.46 14.54 3.13
C TYR A 33 -6.67 15.68 3.75
N PHE A 34 -5.56 16.11 3.13
CA PHE A 34 -4.67 17.15 3.67
C PHE A 34 -4.49 18.33 2.72
N ASN A 35 -5.50 18.64 1.93
CA ASN A 35 -5.49 19.79 1.02
C ASN A 35 -4.27 19.83 0.09
N GLY A 36 -4.07 18.74 -0.63
CA GLY A 36 -3.03 18.67 -1.65
C GLY A 36 -1.62 18.50 -1.06
N THR A 37 -0.71 19.38 -1.47
CA THR A 37 0.71 19.29 -1.10
C THR A 37 1.01 19.56 0.38
N GLN A 38 0.07 20.10 1.16
CA GLN A 38 0.21 20.21 2.62
C GLN A 38 0.46 18.88 3.31
N VAL A 39 0.04 17.77 2.70
CA VAL A 39 0.32 16.43 3.23
C VAL A 39 1.82 16.12 3.34
N ILE A 40 2.70 16.81 2.60
CA ILE A 40 4.16 16.61 2.70
C ILE A 40 4.65 16.83 4.13
N PHE A 41 4.21 17.92 4.77
CA PHE A 41 4.53 18.17 6.18
C PHE A 41 4.02 17.03 7.07
N SER A 42 2.77 16.62 6.86
CA SER A 42 2.14 15.53 7.63
C SER A 42 2.86 14.19 7.40
N TRP A 43 3.31 13.90 6.19
CA TRP A 43 4.15 12.73 5.90
C TRP A 43 5.46 12.76 6.68
N ILE A 44 6.20 13.89 6.64
CA ILE A 44 7.46 14.03 7.37
C ILE A 44 7.23 13.80 8.86
N LEU A 45 6.18 14.43 9.43
CA LEU A 45 5.81 14.27 10.84
C LEU A 45 5.50 12.83 11.19
N MET A 46 4.66 12.16 10.38
CA MET A 46 4.27 10.78 10.59
C MET A 46 5.43 9.79 10.41
N PHE A 47 6.35 10.06 9.47
CA PHE A 47 7.54 9.23 9.31
C PHE A 47 8.47 9.37 10.51
N ALA A 48 8.69 10.58 11.00
CA ALA A 48 9.58 10.82 12.14
C ALA A 48 9.01 10.28 13.47
N LEU A 49 7.72 10.49 13.73
CA LEU A 49 7.13 10.17 15.04
C LEU A 49 6.50 8.78 15.12
N TYR A 50 6.08 8.21 14.01
CA TYR A 50 5.37 6.93 14.00
C TYR A 50 6.07 5.87 13.15
N PHE A 51 6.18 6.07 11.83
CA PHE A 51 6.51 4.99 10.92
C PHE A 51 7.94 4.46 11.06
N VAL A 52 8.94 5.34 11.14
CA VAL A 52 10.35 4.92 11.30
C VAL A 52 10.57 4.24 12.65
N PRO A 53 10.15 4.82 13.80
CA PRO A 53 10.24 4.13 15.09
C PRO A 53 9.52 2.77 15.10
N TYR A 54 8.34 2.71 14.50
CA TYR A 54 7.55 1.48 14.39
C TYR A 54 8.26 0.41 13.54
N ALA A 55 8.78 0.77 12.36
CA ALA A 55 9.51 -0.17 11.50
C ALA A 55 10.78 -0.69 12.15
N LEU A 56 11.51 0.17 12.90
CA LEU A 56 12.69 -0.24 13.66
C LEU A 56 12.32 -1.19 14.81
N MET A 57 11.25 -0.88 15.55
CA MET A 57 10.74 -1.76 16.62
C MET A 57 10.36 -3.13 16.08
N VAL A 58 9.63 -3.20 14.97
CA VAL A 58 9.27 -4.46 14.32
C VAL A 58 10.52 -5.21 13.86
N GLY A 59 11.51 -4.51 13.31
CA GLY A 59 12.79 -5.07 12.91
C GLY A 59 13.56 -5.68 14.08
N GLU A 60 13.60 -5.00 15.22
CA GLU A 60 14.25 -5.45 16.44
C GLU A 60 13.55 -6.67 17.03
N LEU A 61 12.22 -6.63 17.18
CA LEU A 61 11.43 -7.77 17.67
C LEU A 61 11.60 -9.00 16.77
N GLY A 62 11.59 -8.84 15.47
CA GLY A 62 11.83 -9.92 14.53
C GLY A 62 13.23 -10.51 14.63
N SER A 63 14.25 -9.70 14.91
CA SER A 63 15.61 -10.15 15.16
C SER A 63 15.73 -10.88 16.50
N ALA A 64 15.12 -10.34 17.56
CA ALA A 64 15.15 -10.92 18.91
C ALA A 64 14.41 -12.27 18.96
N PHE A 65 13.24 -12.35 18.34
CA PHE A 65 12.40 -13.56 18.33
C PHE A 65 12.50 -14.33 17.02
N LYS A 66 13.67 -14.40 16.42
CA LYS A 66 13.97 -15.00 15.11
C LYS A 66 13.54 -16.46 14.94
N ASN A 67 13.37 -17.19 16.02
CA ASN A 67 12.95 -18.60 16.00
C ASN A 67 11.42 -18.76 16.11
N SER A 68 10.69 -17.68 16.39
CA SER A 68 9.24 -17.70 16.54
C SER A 68 8.56 -17.42 15.20
N GLY A 69 7.66 -18.30 14.77
CA GLY A 69 6.87 -18.16 13.54
C GLY A 69 5.44 -17.67 13.76
N GLY A 70 5.05 -17.36 15.00
CA GLY A 70 3.67 -16.97 15.33
C GLY A 70 3.37 -15.47 15.21
N GLY A 71 4.29 -14.70 14.64
CA GLY A 71 4.09 -13.27 14.42
C GLY A 71 3.98 -12.45 15.72
N VAL A 72 3.20 -11.37 15.66
CA VAL A 72 3.03 -10.42 16.78
C VAL A 72 2.52 -11.10 18.04
N SER A 73 1.58 -12.04 17.92
CA SER A 73 1.05 -12.77 19.08
C SER A 73 2.12 -13.55 19.83
N SER A 74 3.08 -14.16 19.12
CA SER A 74 4.21 -14.84 19.75
C SER A 74 5.15 -13.87 20.46
N TRP A 75 5.43 -12.71 19.88
CA TRP A 75 6.25 -11.68 20.52
C TRP A 75 5.63 -11.18 21.81
N ILE A 76 4.30 -10.96 21.83
CA ILE A 76 3.56 -10.57 23.02
C ILE A 76 3.54 -11.71 24.06
N HIS A 77 3.43 -12.97 23.60
CA HIS A 77 3.51 -14.12 24.51
C HIS A 77 4.84 -14.17 25.27
N GLU A 78 5.95 -14.01 24.57
CA GLU A 78 7.29 -14.06 25.15
C GLU A 78 7.59 -12.86 26.09
N THR A 79 6.98 -11.70 25.82
CA THR A 79 7.25 -10.47 26.57
C THR A 79 6.25 -10.20 27.70
N THR A 80 4.97 -10.54 27.52
CA THR A 80 3.89 -10.13 28.42
C THR A 80 3.06 -11.32 28.92
N GLY A 81 3.16 -12.48 28.25
CA GLY A 81 2.52 -13.72 28.63
C GLY A 81 1.26 -14.08 27.84
N ALA A 82 0.76 -15.30 28.06
CA ALA A 82 -0.28 -15.94 27.25
C ALA A 82 -1.61 -15.18 27.18
N LYS A 83 -2.05 -14.57 28.28
CA LYS A 83 -3.33 -13.84 28.33
C LYS A 83 -3.30 -12.60 27.41
N ALA A 84 -2.23 -11.82 27.47
CA ALA A 84 -2.06 -10.65 26.61
C ALA A 84 -1.94 -11.06 25.13
N ALA A 85 -1.19 -12.12 24.85
CA ALA A 85 -1.06 -12.68 23.49
C ALA A 85 -2.39 -13.15 22.90
N TYR A 86 -3.25 -13.77 23.69
CA TYR A 86 -4.58 -14.18 23.25
C TYR A 86 -5.45 -12.96 22.85
N TYR A 87 -5.51 -11.94 23.69
CA TYR A 87 -6.27 -10.73 23.37
C TYR A 87 -5.70 -9.99 22.15
N ALA A 88 -4.39 -9.90 22.06
CA ALA A 88 -3.73 -9.27 20.92
C ALA A 88 -4.03 -10.03 19.60
N GLY A 89 -3.91 -11.35 19.61
CA GLY A 89 -4.25 -12.18 18.45
C GLY A 89 -5.72 -12.06 18.03
N TRP A 90 -6.64 -12.08 19.02
CA TRP A 90 -8.06 -11.92 18.76
C TRP A 90 -8.40 -10.55 18.16
N THR A 91 -7.90 -9.46 18.75
CA THR A 91 -8.17 -8.09 18.25
C THR A 91 -7.54 -7.87 16.89
N TYR A 92 -6.34 -8.38 16.66
CA TYR A 92 -5.67 -8.33 15.37
C TYR A 92 -6.49 -9.03 14.29
N TRP A 93 -6.97 -10.24 14.56
CA TRP A 93 -7.84 -10.98 13.65
C TRP A 93 -9.15 -10.24 13.38
N ALA A 94 -9.84 -9.77 14.42
CA ALA A 94 -11.11 -9.08 14.28
C ALA A 94 -11.01 -7.81 13.41
N CYS A 95 -9.93 -7.01 13.58
CA CYS A 95 -9.67 -5.84 12.73
C CYS A 95 -9.36 -6.22 11.27
N HIS A 96 -8.77 -7.40 11.03
CA HIS A 96 -8.38 -7.83 9.69
C HIS A 96 -9.54 -8.34 8.84
N VAL A 97 -10.66 -8.75 9.42
CA VAL A 97 -11.82 -9.24 8.65
C VAL A 97 -12.31 -8.22 7.61
N THR A 98 -12.50 -6.97 8.03
CA THR A 98 -12.93 -5.88 7.12
C THR A 98 -11.88 -5.54 6.09
N TYR A 99 -10.60 -5.57 6.47
CA TYR A 99 -9.48 -5.34 5.57
C TYR A 99 -9.41 -6.42 4.46
N ILE A 100 -9.56 -7.69 4.81
CA ILE A 100 -9.58 -8.81 3.87
C ILE A 100 -10.72 -8.66 2.87
N ALA A 101 -11.93 -8.34 3.34
CA ALA A 101 -13.09 -8.09 2.48
C ALA A 101 -12.84 -6.93 1.49
N SER A 102 -12.21 -5.85 1.95
CA SER A 102 -11.87 -4.70 1.11
C SER A 102 -10.86 -5.05 0.00
N LYS A 103 -9.94 -5.98 0.25
CA LYS A 103 -8.96 -6.41 -0.77
C LYS A 103 -9.61 -7.23 -1.89
N GLY A 104 -10.59 -8.07 -1.57
CA GLY A 104 -11.36 -8.80 -2.57
C GLY A 104 -12.13 -7.87 -3.50
N SER A 105 -12.90 -6.93 -2.96
CA SER A 105 -13.65 -5.95 -3.75
C SER A 105 -12.73 -4.97 -4.51
N GLY A 106 -11.61 -4.57 -3.91
CA GLY A 106 -10.58 -3.74 -4.54
C GLY A 106 -9.97 -4.40 -5.78
N GLY A 107 -9.72 -5.71 -5.72
CA GLY A 107 -9.26 -6.49 -6.87
C GLY A 107 -10.27 -6.54 -8.02
N LEU A 108 -11.56 -6.72 -7.71
CA LEU A 108 -12.63 -6.68 -8.72
C LEU A 108 -12.78 -5.28 -9.33
N LYS A 109 -12.65 -4.22 -8.54
CA LYS A 109 -12.65 -2.85 -9.04
C LYS A 109 -11.46 -2.60 -9.99
N ALA A 110 -10.28 -3.05 -9.63
CA ALA A 110 -9.09 -2.94 -10.48
C ALA A 110 -9.27 -3.70 -11.81
N LEU A 111 -9.88 -4.89 -11.76
CA LEU A 111 -10.26 -5.65 -12.96
C LEU A 111 -11.25 -4.87 -13.84
N SER A 112 -12.26 -4.24 -13.25
CA SER A 112 -13.21 -3.40 -13.99
C SER A 112 -12.50 -2.24 -14.69
N TRP A 113 -11.59 -1.56 -14.03
CA TRP A 113 -10.78 -0.50 -14.62
C TRP A 113 -9.86 -1.00 -15.75
N MET A 114 -9.26 -2.17 -15.59
CA MET A 114 -8.43 -2.78 -16.61
C MET A 114 -9.21 -3.08 -17.91
N VAL A 115 -10.46 -3.53 -17.76
CA VAL A 115 -11.28 -3.97 -18.91
C VAL A 115 -12.07 -2.83 -19.54
N PHE A 116 -12.65 -1.95 -18.74
CA PHE A 116 -13.62 -0.96 -19.20
C PHE A 116 -13.09 0.48 -19.23
N GLN A 117 -11.97 0.79 -18.56
CA GLN A 117 -11.36 2.13 -18.45
C GLN A 117 -12.38 3.22 -18.05
N ASN A 118 -13.39 2.85 -17.26
CA ASN A 118 -14.51 3.71 -16.89
C ASN A 118 -14.82 3.65 -15.39
N ALA A 119 -14.89 4.82 -14.75
CA ALA A 119 -15.15 4.97 -13.32
C ALA A 119 -16.52 4.45 -12.87
N GLU A 120 -17.55 4.67 -13.70
CA GLU A 120 -18.93 4.36 -13.36
C GLU A 120 -19.26 2.87 -13.53
N LYS A 121 -18.46 2.16 -14.33
CA LYS A 121 -18.76 0.77 -14.69
C LYS A 121 -18.83 -0.16 -13.49
N TYR A 122 -17.87 -0.05 -12.58
CA TYR A 122 -17.88 -0.87 -11.36
C TYR A 122 -19.07 -0.55 -10.46
N ALA A 123 -19.43 0.73 -10.33
CA ALA A 123 -20.58 1.17 -9.54
C ALA A 123 -21.93 0.73 -10.15
N SER A 124 -21.99 0.52 -11.46
CA SER A 124 -23.20 0.06 -12.17
C SER A 124 -23.50 -1.43 -11.99
N PHE A 125 -22.54 -2.23 -11.46
CA PHE A 125 -22.79 -3.64 -11.23
C PHE A 125 -23.73 -3.87 -10.05
N ASN A 126 -24.51 -4.96 -10.14
CA ASN A 126 -25.41 -5.35 -9.05
C ASN A 126 -24.60 -5.66 -7.78
N THR A 127 -24.85 -4.94 -6.69
CA THR A 127 -24.10 -5.04 -5.43
C THR A 127 -24.08 -6.46 -4.87
N LYS A 128 -25.22 -7.19 -4.94
CA LYS A 128 -25.29 -8.58 -4.46
C LYS A 128 -24.42 -9.51 -5.29
N ALA A 129 -24.38 -9.31 -6.61
CA ALA A 129 -23.53 -10.10 -7.50
C ALA A 129 -22.03 -9.81 -7.20
N VAL A 130 -21.65 -8.56 -7.00
CA VAL A 130 -20.29 -8.19 -6.61
C VAL A 130 -19.90 -8.82 -5.28
N GLN A 131 -20.79 -8.83 -4.27
CA GLN A 131 -20.54 -9.46 -2.98
C GLN A 131 -20.35 -10.97 -3.11
N LEU A 132 -21.18 -11.67 -3.90
CA LEU A 132 -21.04 -13.11 -4.15
C LEU A 132 -19.74 -13.45 -4.85
N VAL A 133 -19.35 -12.67 -5.87
CA VAL A 133 -18.07 -12.85 -6.57
C VAL A 133 -16.91 -12.57 -5.64
N THR A 134 -16.98 -11.52 -4.81
CA THR A 134 -15.93 -11.22 -3.79
C THR A 134 -15.79 -12.39 -2.81
N PHE A 135 -16.89 -12.98 -2.37
CA PHE A 135 -16.85 -14.14 -1.47
C PHE A 135 -16.25 -15.38 -2.15
N ALA A 136 -16.61 -15.64 -3.41
CA ALA A 136 -16.01 -16.74 -4.18
C ALA A 136 -14.50 -16.55 -4.39
N VAL A 137 -14.07 -15.32 -4.67
CA VAL A 137 -12.64 -14.94 -4.77
C VAL A 137 -11.93 -15.16 -3.44
N LEU A 138 -12.55 -14.79 -2.31
CA LEU A 138 -12.00 -15.05 -0.98
C LEU A 138 -11.79 -16.55 -0.74
N LEU A 139 -12.80 -17.38 -1.01
CA LEU A 139 -12.69 -18.84 -0.85
C LEU A 139 -11.59 -19.43 -1.73
N PHE A 140 -11.49 -18.96 -2.98
CA PHE A 140 -10.41 -19.38 -3.88
C PHE A 140 -9.02 -19.05 -3.31
N PHE A 141 -8.83 -17.84 -2.80
CA PHE A 141 -7.54 -17.45 -2.22
C PHE A 141 -7.25 -18.09 -0.86
N CYS A 142 -8.27 -18.45 -0.06
CA CYS A 142 -8.10 -19.32 1.10
C CYS A 142 -7.51 -20.69 0.68
N TRP A 143 -8.05 -21.25 -0.41
CA TRP A 143 -7.50 -22.48 -0.97
C TRP A 143 -6.07 -22.30 -1.49
N VAL A 144 -5.74 -21.19 -2.14
CA VAL A 144 -4.36 -20.88 -2.58
C VAL A 144 -3.42 -20.75 -1.38
N ALA A 145 -3.83 -20.03 -0.32
CA ALA A 145 -3.05 -19.86 0.90
C ALA A 145 -2.72 -21.22 1.55
N SER A 146 -3.66 -22.17 1.56
CA SER A 146 -3.44 -23.51 2.08
C SER A 146 -2.37 -24.35 1.34
N ARG A 147 -1.92 -23.89 0.15
CA ARG A 147 -0.86 -24.57 -0.65
C ARG A 147 0.56 -24.29 -0.17
N GLY A 148 0.73 -23.39 0.80
CA GLY A 148 1.99 -23.12 1.48
C GLY A 148 2.79 -21.93 0.97
N LEU A 149 3.99 -21.75 1.54
CA LEU A 149 4.81 -20.54 1.43
C LEU A 149 5.27 -20.16 0.00
N ASN A 150 5.58 -21.14 -0.85
CA ASN A 150 6.21 -20.83 -2.14
C ASN A 150 5.32 -20.02 -3.10
N PRO A 151 4.02 -20.33 -3.29
CA PRO A 151 3.12 -19.48 -4.04
C PRO A 151 2.97 -18.08 -3.42
N LEU A 152 2.81 -18.01 -2.10
CA LEU A 152 2.66 -16.77 -1.33
C LEU A 152 3.84 -15.83 -1.53
N LYS A 153 5.06 -16.33 -1.32
CA LYS A 153 6.31 -15.58 -1.49
C LYS A 153 6.43 -14.98 -2.90
N LYS A 154 6.14 -15.78 -3.93
CA LYS A 154 6.22 -15.34 -5.33
C LYS A 154 5.20 -14.25 -5.63
N MET A 155 3.94 -14.47 -5.25
CA MET A 155 2.85 -13.50 -5.47
C MET A 155 3.12 -12.17 -4.73
N ALA A 156 3.50 -12.23 -3.45
CA ALA A 156 3.75 -11.05 -2.66
C ALA A 156 4.97 -10.25 -3.13
N THR A 157 6.04 -10.93 -3.55
CA THR A 157 7.22 -10.27 -4.12
C THR A 157 6.85 -9.62 -5.46
N LEU A 158 6.11 -10.30 -6.32
CA LEU A 158 5.64 -9.74 -7.60
C LEU A 158 4.76 -8.52 -7.39
N ALA A 159 3.81 -8.59 -6.45
CA ALA A 159 2.93 -7.48 -6.10
C ALA A 159 3.71 -6.26 -5.60
N GLY A 160 4.59 -6.46 -4.63
CA GLY A 160 5.40 -5.37 -4.08
C GLY A 160 6.31 -4.75 -5.12
N THR A 161 6.95 -5.57 -5.96
CA THR A 161 7.82 -5.09 -7.05
C THR A 161 7.01 -4.31 -8.08
N SER A 162 5.88 -4.83 -8.55
CA SER A 162 5.05 -4.17 -9.57
C SER A 162 4.51 -2.84 -9.08
N MET A 163 4.00 -2.78 -7.84
CA MET A 163 3.48 -1.53 -7.26
C MET A 163 4.58 -0.49 -7.00
N PHE A 164 5.77 -0.93 -6.58
CA PHE A 164 6.91 -0.03 -6.44
C PHE A 164 7.35 0.53 -7.80
N VAL A 165 7.51 -0.33 -8.80
CA VAL A 165 7.87 0.07 -10.15
C VAL A 165 6.86 1.06 -10.73
N MET A 166 5.54 0.79 -10.57
CA MET A 166 4.50 1.70 -11.05
C MET A 166 4.51 3.04 -10.31
N SER A 167 4.77 3.05 -8.99
CA SER A 167 4.89 4.29 -8.22
C SER A 167 6.09 5.13 -8.68
N ILE A 168 7.25 4.51 -8.85
CA ILE A 168 8.45 5.19 -9.36
C ILE A 168 8.27 5.65 -10.81
N LEU A 169 7.68 4.82 -11.66
CA LEU A 169 7.37 5.17 -13.04
C LEU A 169 6.47 6.42 -13.11
N TYR A 170 5.41 6.45 -12.31
CA TYR A 170 4.53 7.61 -12.23
C TYR A 170 5.30 8.88 -11.84
N ILE A 171 6.12 8.81 -10.79
CA ILE A 171 6.91 9.93 -10.31
C ILE A 171 7.87 10.44 -11.40
N LEU A 172 8.66 9.54 -11.98
CA LEU A 172 9.64 9.91 -13.01
C LEU A 172 8.97 10.48 -14.26
N LEU A 173 7.90 9.86 -14.73
CA LEU A 173 7.16 10.33 -15.89
C LEU A 173 6.48 11.69 -15.62
N MET A 174 5.92 11.91 -14.41
CA MET A 174 5.34 13.21 -14.09
C MET A 174 6.39 14.32 -14.06
N PHE A 175 7.58 14.08 -13.52
CA PHE A 175 8.66 15.08 -13.55
C PHE A 175 9.22 15.31 -14.96
N ALA A 176 9.19 14.31 -15.81
CA ALA A 176 9.65 14.44 -17.21
C ALA A 176 8.57 15.05 -18.15
N ALA A 177 7.29 14.93 -17.79
CA ALA A 177 6.17 15.32 -18.62
C ALA A 177 6.21 16.79 -19.12
N PRO A 178 6.57 17.81 -18.31
CA PRO A 178 6.67 19.20 -18.78
C PRO A 178 7.74 19.42 -19.85
N ALA A 179 8.82 18.62 -19.84
CA ALA A 179 9.87 18.70 -20.85
C ALA A 179 9.47 18.06 -22.17
N ILE A 180 8.60 17.04 -22.11
CA ILE A 180 8.16 16.28 -23.31
C ILE A 180 6.92 16.91 -23.94
N ASN A 181 5.98 17.38 -23.13
CA ASN A 181 4.75 18.02 -23.57
C ASN A 181 4.54 19.35 -22.80
N PRO A 182 5.21 20.45 -23.19
CA PRO A 182 5.13 21.73 -22.47
C PRO A 182 3.71 22.30 -22.32
N ASN A 183 2.79 21.93 -23.21
CA ASN A 183 1.40 22.42 -23.23
C ASN A 183 0.42 21.48 -22.49
N GLY A 184 0.91 20.55 -21.66
CA GLY A 184 0.08 19.54 -20.99
C GLY A 184 -0.83 20.06 -19.86
N GLY A 185 -0.78 21.37 -19.55
CA GLY A 185 -1.64 21.97 -18.53
C GLY A 185 -1.27 21.54 -17.12
N TYR A 186 0.04 21.48 -16.83
CA TYR A 186 0.56 21.12 -15.49
C TYR A 186 0.33 22.25 -14.49
N LEU A 187 0.06 21.85 -13.24
CA LEU A 187 -0.07 22.79 -12.14
C LEU A 187 1.30 23.08 -11.53
N SER A 188 1.53 24.31 -11.12
CA SER A 188 2.71 24.69 -10.34
C SER A 188 2.52 24.27 -8.88
N VAL A 189 3.47 23.52 -8.34
CA VAL A 189 3.48 23.17 -6.91
C VAL A 189 4.11 24.31 -6.13
N ASP A 190 3.34 24.91 -5.24
CA ASP A 190 3.83 25.98 -4.36
C ASP A 190 4.41 25.37 -3.07
N PHE A 191 5.73 25.48 -2.93
CA PHE A 191 6.49 25.05 -1.76
C PHE A 191 6.67 26.14 -0.70
N SER A 192 5.86 27.23 -0.74
CA SER A 192 5.91 28.22 0.31
C SER A 192 5.53 27.60 1.66
N MET A 193 6.16 28.08 2.75
CA MET A 193 5.86 27.59 4.10
C MET A 193 4.38 27.76 4.47
N LYS A 194 3.73 28.80 3.92
CA LYS A 194 2.29 29.02 4.11
C LYS A 194 1.44 27.88 3.54
N ASN A 195 1.84 27.31 2.41
CA ASN A 195 1.11 26.23 1.75
C ASN A 195 1.55 24.84 2.19
N LEU A 196 2.72 24.68 2.82
CA LEU A 196 3.20 23.41 3.32
C LEU A 196 2.78 23.12 4.76
N ILE A 197 2.66 24.15 5.61
CA ILE A 197 2.29 23.98 7.02
C ILE A 197 0.75 23.91 7.12
N PRO A 198 0.19 22.80 7.60
CA PRO A 198 -1.26 22.67 7.77
C PRO A 198 -1.78 23.52 8.92
N HIS A 199 -3.08 23.79 8.89
CA HIS A 199 -3.76 24.39 10.03
C HIS A 199 -4.00 23.32 11.09
N PHE A 200 -3.41 23.48 12.29
CA PHE A 200 -3.51 22.50 13.38
C PHE A 200 -4.83 22.64 14.12
N ASP A 201 -5.88 22.08 13.56
CA ASP A 201 -7.21 21.98 14.15
C ASP A 201 -7.59 20.52 14.47
N TRP A 202 -8.78 20.31 15.05
CA TRP A 202 -9.27 18.98 15.37
C TRP A 202 -9.47 18.09 14.13
N LYS A 203 -9.86 18.68 13.00
CA LYS A 203 -10.01 17.99 11.71
C LYS A 203 -8.65 17.45 11.25
N TYR A 204 -7.60 18.25 11.35
CA TYR A 204 -6.24 17.84 11.00
C TYR A 204 -5.79 16.63 11.83
N PHE A 205 -5.92 16.73 13.18
CA PHE A 205 -5.48 15.61 14.05
C PHE A 205 -6.28 14.33 13.82
N SER A 206 -7.58 14.42 13.59
CA SER A 206 -8.40 13.23 13.26
C SER A 206 -8.01 12.61 11.92
N SER A 207 -7.64 13.44 10.94
CA SER A 207 -7.20 12.99 9.61
C SER A 207 -5.84 12.28 9.63
N LEU A 208 -4.98 12.52 10.64
CA LEU A 208 -3.69 11.81 10.77
C LEU A 208 -3.87 10.29 10.86
N SER A 209 -5.02 9.81 11.33
CA SER A 209 -5.35 8.38 11.36
C SER A 209 -5.27 7.71 9.99
N ILE A 210 -5.55 8.45 8.92
CA ILE A 210 -5.46 7.98 7.52
C ILE A 210 -4.01 7.72 7.13
N LEU A 211 -3.08 8.61 7.55
CA LEU A 211 -1.65 8.42 7.30
C LEU A 211 -1.08 7.27 8.14
N VAL A 212 -1.52 7.12 9.40
CA VAL A 212 -1.17 5.96 10.24
C VAL A 212 -1.60 4.67 9.54
N PHE A 213 -2.83 4.62 9.05
CA PHE A 213 -3.35 3.46 8.31
C PHE A 213 -2.56 3.20 7.02
N ALA A 214 -2.17 4.26 6.31
CA ALA A 214 -1.45 4.16 5.03
C ALA A 214 -0.05 3.55 5.16
N VAL A 215 0.59 3.63 6.33
CA VAL A 215 1.95 3.13 6.57
C VAL A 215 2.00 2.02 7.63
N GLY A 216 0.87 1.61 8.19
CA GLY A 216 0.76 0.47 9.11
C GLY A 216 0.82 -0.86 8.35
N GLY A 217 1.43 -1.90 8.95
CA GLY A 217 1.47 -3.26 8.39
C GLY A 217 2.85 -3.90 8.26
N CYS A 218 3.92 -3.28 8.78
CA CYS A 218 5.24 -3.92 8.86
C CYS A 218 5.20 -5.27 9.59
N GLU A 219 4.36 -5.37 10.61
CA GLU A 219 4.20 -6.56 11.44
C GLU A 219 3.58 -7.73 10.69
N LYS A 220 2.86 -7.50 9.59
CA LYS A 220 2.19 -8.54 8.80
C LYS A 220 3.14 -9.57 8.23
N ILE A 221 4.42 -9.23 8.07
CA ILE A 221 5.44 -10.17 7.62
C ILE A 221 6.18 -10.86 8.77
N SER A 222 5.82 -10.58 10.02
CA SER A 222 6.42 -11.23 11.20
C SER A 222 6.32 -12.75 11.23
N PRO A 223 5.27 -13.42 10.71
CA PRO A 223 5.23 -14.88 10.62
C PRO A 223 6.32 -15.50 9.74
N TYR A 224 6.95 -14.69 8.89
CA TYR A 224 8.01 -15.15 7.98
C TYR A 224 9.43 -14.98 8.54
N VAL A 225 9.60 -14.44 9.75
CA VAL A 225 10.90 -14.11 10.31
C VAL A 225 11.86 -15.31 10.34
N ASN A 226 11.39 -16.48 10.77
CA ASN A 226 12.18 -17.72 10.83
C ASN A 226 12.46 -18.36 9.46
N LYS A 227 11.81 -17.86 8.40
CA LYS A 227 11.97 -18.32 7.01
C LYS A 227 12.98 -17.47 6.22
N VAL A 228 13.56 -16.44 6.83
CA VAL A 228 14.58 -15.56 6.22
C VAL A 228 15.96 -16.24 6.28
N GLU A 229 16.85 -15.97 5.30
CA GLU A 229 18.20 -16.55 5.23
C GLU A 229 19.06 -16.24 6.47
N ASP A 230 19.04 -15.00 6.91
CA ASP A 230 19.69 -14.53 8.16
C ASP A 230 18.68 -13.65 8.91
N PRO A 231 17.82 -14.25 9.74
CA PRO A 231 16.75 -13.50 10.39
C PRO A 231 17.26 -12.32 11.24
N ALA A 232 18.40 -12.50 11.89
CA ALA A 232 18.95 -11.49 12.80
C ALA A 232 19.37 -10.21 12.07
N LYS A 233 19.88 -10.31 10.85
CA LYS A 233 20.34 -9.17 10.05
C LYS A 233 19.39 -8.87 8.89
N GLY A 234 18.87 -9.90 8.24
CA GLY A 234 18.04 -9.78 7.05
C GLY A 234 16.68 -9.16 7.34
N PHE A 235 16.07 -9.48 8.48
CA PHE A 235 14.76 -8.97 8.83
C PHE A 235 14.78 -7.45 9.13
N PRO A 236 15.66 -6.91 10.02
CA PRO A 236 15.78 -5.46 10.22
C PRO A 236 16.15 -4.71 8.93
N LYS A 237 17.08 -5.25 8.14
CA LYS A 237 17.47 -4.66 6.86
C LYS A 237 16.30 -4.53 5.89
N SER A 238 15.42 -5.53 5.85
CA SER A 238 14.24 -5.48 5.00
C SER A 238 13.22 -4.44 5.47
N MET A 239 13.07 -4.21 6.78
CA MET A 239 12.20 -3.16 7.33
C MET A 239 12.70 -1.76 6.94
N ILE A 240 14.00 -1.51 7.14
CA ILE A 240 14.61 -0.22 6.78
C ILE A 240 14.45 0.05 5.29
N PHE A 241 14.73 -0.94 4.44
CA PHE A 241 14.62 -0.75 2.99
C PHE A 241 13.16 -0.52 2.56
N ALA A 242 12.20 -1.26 3.12
CA ALA A 242 10.78 -1.02 2.86
C ALA A 242 10.34 0.38 3.32
N ALA A 243 10.83 0.85 4.46
CA ALA A 243 10.55 2.20 4.95
C ALA A 243 11.07 3.27 3.99
N ILE A 244 12.30 3.14 3.50
CA ILE A 244 12.86 4.07 2.50
C ILE A 244 11.99 4.09 1.23
N MET A 245 11.58 2.93 0.72
CA MET A 245 10.72 2.82 -0.46
C MET A 245 9.39 3.57 -0.24
N VAL A 246 8.75 3.42 0.92
CA VAL A 246 7.50 4.09 1.25
C VAL A 246 7.68 5.60 1.35
N ILE A 247 8.73 6.07 2.04
CA ILE A 247 9.04 7.51 2.18
C ILE A 247 9.22 8.17 0.81
N VAL A 248 10.02 7.55 -0.07
CA VAL A 248 10.24 8.05 -1.43
C VAL A 248 8.93 8.12 -2.21
N CYS A 249 8.13 7.06 -2.19
CA CYS A 249 6.85 7.04 -2.90
C CYS A 249 5.86 8.07 -2.35
N ALA A 250 5.80 8.27 -1.03
CA ALA A 250 4.87 9.22 -0.41
C ALA A 250 5.23 10.67 -0.74
N ILE A 251 6.48 11.08 -0.54
CA ILE A 251 6.89 12.48 -0.72
C ILE A 251 6.90 12.86 -2.21
N PHE A 252 7.65 12.13 -3.02
CA PHE A 252 7.74 12.45 -4.46
C PHE A 252 6.45 12.16 -5.20
N GLY A 253 5.69 11.13 -4.79
CA GLY A 253 4.37 10.86 -5.31
C GLY A 253 3.38 12.01 -5.03
N THR A 254 3.43 12.60 -3.84
CA THR A 254 2.60 13.78 -3.51
C THR A 254 2.94 14.98 -4.39
N ILE A 255 4.24 15.25 -4.62
CA ILE A 255 4.67 16.34 -5.52
C ILE A 255 4.15 16.09 -6.95
N ALA A 256 4.33 14.86 -7.44
CA ALA A 256 3.84 14.48 -8.76
C ALA A 256 2.31 14.58 -8.89
N MET A 257 1.54 14.25 -7.84
CA MET A 257 0.09 14.46 -7.80
C MET A 257 -0.27 15.96 -7.82
N GLY A 258 0.47 16.79 -7.09
CA GLY A 258 0.27 18.25 -7.07
C GLY A 258 0.51 18.91 -8.42
N MET A 259 1.37 18.34 -9.27
CA MET A 259 1.53 18.80 -10.66
C MET A 259 0.35 18.43 -11.56
N MET A 260 -0.49 17.50 -11.16
CA MET A 260 -1.57 16.94 -11.98
C MET A 260 -2.97 17.35 -11.54
N PHE A 261 -3.21 17.44 -10.24
CA PHE A 261 -4.53 17.61 -9.64
C PHE A 261 -4.64 18.88 -8.81
N ASP A 262 -5.74 19.61 -9.02
CA ASP A 262 -6.10 20.76 -8.22
C ASP A 262 -6.81 20.31 -6.93
N PRO A 263 -6.32 20.67 -5.74
CA PRO A 263 -6.95 20.33 -4.46
C PRO A 263 -8.41 20.82 -4.35
N VAL A 264 -8.74 21.98 -4.95
CA VAL A 264 -10.10 22.55 -4.91
C VAL A 264 -11.08 21.66 -5.68
N LEU A 265 -10.70 21.21 -6.89
CA LEU A 265 -11.55 20.30 -7.68
C LEU A 265 -11.72 18.94 -7.01
N ILE A 266 -10.71 18.49 -6.26
CA ILE A 266 -10.79 17.26 -5.48
C ILE A 266 -11.77 17.43 -4.32
N GLU A 267 -11.75 18.55 -3.59
CA GLU A 267 -12.66 18.80 -2.47
C GLU A 267 -14.12 18.83 -2.94
N GLU A 268 -14.39 19.47 -4.07
CA GLU A 268 -15.73 19.51 -4.68
C GLU A 268 -16.25 18.13 -5.13
N ASN A 269 -15.34 17.20 -5.50
CA ASN A 269 -15.67 15.88 -6.01
C ASN A 269 -15.05 14.74 -5.17
N PHE A 270 -14.99 14.94 -3.86
CA PHE A 270 -14.26 14.10 -2.91
C PHE A 270 -14.49 12.60 -3.08
N ASP A 271 -15.74 12.14 -3.08
CA ASP A 271 -16.07 10.72 -3.15
C ASP A 271 -15.58 10.07 -4.46
N SER A 272 -15.68 10.79 -5.56
CA SER A 272 -15.24 10.34 -6.88
C SER A 272 -13.72 10.19 -6.95
N TYR A 273 -12.98 11.19 -6.44
CA TYR A 273 -11.51 11.13 -6.39
C TYR A 273 -11.01 10.09 -5.40
N ASN A 274 -11.61 9.99 -4.22
CA ASN A 274 -11.28 8.97 -3.23
C ASN A 274 -11.48 7.55 -3.81
N ALA A 275 -12.51 7.37 -4.61
CA ALA A 275 -12.81 6.09 -5.22
C ALA A 275 -11.93 5.78 -6.45
N ASN A 276 -11.62 6.74 -7.31
CA ASN A 276 -11.10 6.50 -8.66
C ASN A 276 -9.81 7.26 -9.01
N GLY A 277 -9.40 8.21 -8.20
CA GLY A 277 -8.35 9.16 -8.54
C GLY A 277 -6.98 8.52 -8.85
N SER A 278 -6.63 7.38 -8.25
CA SER A 278 -5.41 6.67 -8.60
C SER A 278 -5.43 6.12 -10.03
N TYR A 279 -6.59 5.70 -10.53
CA TYR A 279 -6.75 5.28 -11.93
C TYR A 279 -6.72 6.50 -12.87
N TRP A 280 -7.40 7.57 -12.50
CA TRP A 280 -7.36 8.84 -13.26
C TRP A 280 -5.96 9.43 -13.35
N ALA A 281 -5.12 9.25 -12.32
CA ALA A 281 -3.73 9.68 -12.36
C ALA A 281 -2.95 9.01 -13.51
N PHE A 282 -3.09 7.70 -13.65
CA PHE A 282 -2.44 6.98 -14.75
C PHE A 282 -3.12 7.21 -16.10
N GLN A 283 -4.42 7.45 -16.15
CA GLN A 283 -5.14 7.82 -17.35
C GLN A 283 -4.66 9.19 -17.86
N LYS A 284 -4.61 10.19 -17.00
CA LYS A 284 -4.13 11.52 -17.34
C LYS A 284 -2.63 11.52 -17.71
N LEU A 285 -1.82 10.69 -17.03
CA LEU A 285 -0.43 10.48 -17.41
C LEU A 285 -0.31 9.96 -18.86
N GLY A 286 -1.16 9.00 -19.26
CA GLY A 286 -1.20 8.50 -20.63
C GLY A 286 -1.57 9.57 -21.66
N GLN A 287 -2.46 10.49 -21.30
CA GLN A 287 -2.79 11.65 -22.15
C GLN A 287 -1.60 12.59 -22.34
N TYR A 288 -0.82 12.86 -21.29
CA TYR A 288 0.39 13.70 -21.38
C TYR A 288 1.42 13.13 -22.38
N TYR A 289 1.51 11.82 -22.48
CA TYR A 289 2.44 11.11 -23.36
C TYR A 289 1.82 10.66 -24.69
N HIS A 290 0.57 11.01 -24.95
CA HIS A 290 -0.17 10.61 -26.16
C HIS A 290 -0.22 9.09 -26.39
N VAL A 291 -0.24 8.29 -25.30
CA VAL A 291 -0.31 6.82 -25.35
C VAL A 291 -1.68 6.27 -24.94
N GLY A 292 -2.70 7.12 -24.86
CA GLY A 292 -4.06 6.74 -24.47
C GLY A 292 -4.12 6.12 -23.08
N ASP A 293 -4.89 5.05 -22.93
CA ASP A 293 -5.11 4.37 -21.63
C ASP A 293 -4.04 3.31 -21.29
N THR A 294 -2.90 3.27 -22.01
CA THR A 294 -1.87 2.24 -21.80
C THR A 294 -1.35 2.21 -20.36
N PHE A 295 -0.99 3.36 -19.78
CA PHE A 295 -0.51 3.41 -18.41
C PHE A 295 -1.59 3.05 -17.40
N LEU A 296 -2.85 3.43 -17.63
CA LEU A 296 -3.99 3.03 -16.83
C LEU A 296 -4.16 1.50 -16.81
N ILE A 297 -4.13 0.86 -17.97
CA ILE A 297 -4.31 -0.61 -18.08
C ILE A 297 -3.19 -1.34 -17.35
N ILE A 298 -1.93 -0.92 -17.53
CA ILE A 298 -0.77 -1.50 -16.85
C ILE A 298 -0.89 -1.31 -15.33
N TYR A 299 -1.24 -0.11 -14.88
CA TYR A 299 -1.46 0.16 -13.47
C TYR A 299 -2.59 -0.70 -12.89
N ALA A 300 -3.73 -0.77 -13.58
CA ALA A 300 -4.86 -1.57 -13.15
C ALA A 300 -4.50 -3.06 -13.04
N LEU A 301 -3.74 -3.62 -13.98
CA LEU A 301 -3.20 -4.98 -13.91
C LEU A 301 -2.30 -5.17 -12.70
N CYS A 302 -1.35 -4.27 -12.47
CA CYS A 302 -0.47 -4.30 -11.28
C CYS A 302 -1.28 -4.21 -9.99
N ASN A 303 -2.34 -3.40 -9.97
CA ASN A 303 -3.22 -3.26 -8.81
C ASN A 303 -4.04 -4.53 -8.56
N VAL A 304 -4.55 -5.21 -9.59
CA VAL A 304 -5.20 -6.54 -9.47
C VAL A 304 -4.25 -7.53 -8.79
N ILE A 305 -3.01 -7.64 -9.29
CA ILE A 305 -2.00 -8.51 -8.71
C ILE A 305 -1.72 -8.14 -7.25
N SER A 306 -1.59 -6.85 -6.95
CA SER A 306 -1.34 -6.35 -5.60
C SER A 306 -2.48 -6.67 -4.65
N GLN A 307 -3.73 -6.35 -4.99
CA GLN A 307 -4.89 -6.58 -4.13
C GLN A 307 -5.07 -8.06 -3.78
N PHE A 308 -4.97 -8.94 -4.77
CA PHE A 308 -5.10 -10.37 -4.54
C PHE A 308 -3.90 -10.99 -3.81
N SER A 309 -2.69 -10.49 -4.03
CA SER A 309 -1.52 -10.96 -3.28
C SER A 309 -1.58 -10.54 -1.81
N VAL A 310 -2.00 -9.31 -1.53
CA VAL A 310 -2.19 -8.84 -0.16
C VAL A 310 -3.35 -9.59 0.52
N LEU A 311 -4.41 -9.93 -0.24
CA LEU A 311 -5.50 -10.78 0.26
C LEU A 311 -4.95 -12.14 0.74
N VAL A 312 -4.15 -12.81 -0.08
CA VAL A 312 -3.55 -14.11 0.25
C VAL A 312 -2.61 -14.01 1.46
N LEU A 313 -1.75 -12.97 1.52
CA LEU A 313 -0.86 -12.73 2.67
C LEU A 313 -1.61 -12.44 3.98
N SER A 314 -2.81 -11.89 3.88
CA SER A 314 -3.62 -11.54 5.05
C SER A 314 -4.45 -12.71 5.56
N ILE A 315 -4.57 -13.79 4.77
CA ILE A 315 -5.25 -15.03 5.14
C ILE A 315 -4.29 -16.02 5.81
N ASP A 316 -3.01 -16.05 5.38
CA ASP A 316 -1.96 -16.95 5.91
C ASP A 316 -1.53 -16.54 7.32
#